data_4ab3a7114aa4cf1db4d1e00e53d42bd5
#
_entry.id   4ab3a7114aa4cf1db4d1e00e53d42bd5
#
_cell.length_a   1.000
_cell.length_b   1.000
_cell.length_c   1.000
_cell.angle_alpha   90.00
_cell.angle_beta   90.00
_cell.angle_gamma   90.00
#
_symmetry.space_group_name_H-M   'P 1'
#
loop_
_entity.id
_entity.type
_entity.pdbx_description
1 polymer ?
#
loop_
_entity_poly.entity_id
_entity_poly.type
_entity_poly.pdbx_seq_one_letter_code
_entity_poly.pdbx_strand_id
1 'polypeptide(L)'
;DPLFIFQLTHSGELSHPDFSKRVCIKPLAGFGGEVIGEDEIMAIMDKFVTAAKIAYDSGADGVDLKFCHGYLGSQILRPYNDGDWKYGGPWEKRRQFAFDMVERVRKAIPDKDFLIGSKISMWEGFPGGQGSAGPDTAIIDLTEPLDLAKGIEERGASFVIQSAGSPSITLALSQPDKAVPDQVYLHHTFQKALRDELKPETVVIGSAYSVFNDGNNKLQARNKEENTTFFWGNKNIKDGVVDMIALG
;
A
#
# COMPACT_ATOMS: atom_id res chain seq x y z
N ASP A 1 24.40 -1.62 7.80
CA ASP A 1 23.59 -0.99 8.86
C ASP A 1 22.12 -1.05 8.46
N PRO A 2 21.19 -1.13 9.42
CA PRO A 2 19.76 -1.11 9.13
C PRO A 2 19.35 0.27 8.59
N LEU A 3 18.42 0.28 7.62
CA LEU A 3 17.81 1.51 7.13
C LEU A 3 16.60 1.89 7.99
N PHE A 4 16.41 3.17 8.23
CA PHE A 4 15.31 3.72 8.99
C PHE A 4 14.38 4.54 8.07
N ILE A 5 13.19 4.00 7.81
CA ILE A 5 12.21 4.57 6.88
C ILE A 5 10.92 4.90 7.63
N PHE A 6 10.45 6.15 7.55
CA PHE A 6 9.17 6.56 8.11
C PHE A 6 8.02 6.28 7.16
N GLN A 7 6.98 5.57 7.61
CA GLN A 7 5.74 5.47 6.88
C GLN A 7 4.85 6.69 7.17
N LEU A 8 4.56 7.47 6.13
CA LEU A 8 3.69 8.65 6.20
C LEU A 8 2.28 8.32 5.72
N THR A 9 1.27 8.76 6.47
CA THR A 9 -0.13 8.48 6.14
C THR A 9 -1.06 9.53 6.71
N HIS A 10 -2.26 9.64 6.10
CA HIS A 10 -3.43 10.30 6.69
C HIS A 10 -4.55 9.27 6.80
N SER A 11 -5.08 9.07 8.00
CA SER A 11 -6.02 7.98 8.28
C SER A 11 -7.40 8.16 7.62
N GLY A 12 -7.71 9.35 7.07
CA GLY A 12 -8.95 9.60 6.35
C GLY A 12 -10.18 9.42 7.24
N GLU A 13 -11.14 8.61 6.78
CA GLU A 13 -12.36 8.27 7.54
C GLU A 13 -12.10 7.41 8.78
N LEU A 14 -10.89 6.87 8.92
CA LEU A 14 -10.45 6.10 10.10
C LEU A 14 -9.70 6.97 11.13
N SER A 15 -9.61 8.29 10.92
CA SER A 15 -8.95 9.19 11.85
C SER A 15 -9.67 9.23 13.19
N HIS A 16 -8.88 9.21 14.28
CA HIS A 16 -9.40 9.42 15.62
C HIS A 16 -9.56 10.94 15.85
N PRO A 17 -10.75 11.41 16.26
CA PRO A 17 -11.04 12.86 16.33
C PRO A 17 -10.14 13.64 17.28
N ASP A 18 -9.55 13.00 18.31
CA ASP A 18 -8.63 13.64 19.24
C ASP A 18 -7.26 13.99 18.61
N PHE A 19 -6.89 13.36 17.50
CA PHE A 19 -5.57 13.51 16.88
C PHE A 19 -5.62 14.08 15.47
N SER A 20 -6.71 13.84 14.73
CA SER A 20 -6.81 14.27 13.35
C SER A 20 -8.28 14.40 12.94
N LYS A 21 -8.58 15.41 12.12
CA LYS A 21 -9.90 15.55 11.51
C LYS A 21 -10.24 14.29 10.70
N ARG A 22 -11.44 13.76 10.92
CA ARG A 22 -11.95 12.64 10.13
C ARG A 22 -12.48 13.18 8.80
N VAL A 23 -11.84 12.77 7.72
CA VAL A 23 -12.15 13.22 6.37
C VAL A 23 -12.28 12.02 5.42
N CYS A 24 -13.03 12.21 4.34
CA CYS A 24 -13.17 11.20 3.30
C CYS A 24 -13.29 11.86 1.92
N ILE A 25 -13.12 11.05 0.88
CA ILE A 25 -13.36 11.49 -0.51
C ILE A 25 -14.81 11.21 -0.89
N LYS A 26 -15.28 10.00 -0.60
CA LYS A 26 -16.67 9.55 -0.80
C LYS A 26 -16.97 8.59 0.35
N PRO A 27 -17.94 8.89 1.21
CA PRO A 27 -18.21 8.06 2.39
C PRO A 27 -18.58 6.64 2.00
N LEU A 28 -17.96 5.67 2.68
CA LEU A 28 -18.41 4.28 2.64
C LEU A 28 -19.49 4.04 3.70
N ALA A 29 -20.41 3.10 3.43
CA ALA A 29 -21.44 2.71 4.39
C ALA A 29 -20.78 2.19 5.69
N GLY A 30 -21.21 2.74 6.84
CA GLY A 30 -20.67 2.39 8.16
C GLY A 30 -19.45 3.22 8.59
N PHE A 31 -18.91 4.04 7.71
CA PHE A 31 -17.84 4.99 8.01
C PHE A 31 -18.37 6.42 7.93
N GLY A 32 -17.69 7.35 8.57
CA GLY A 32 -18.06 8.74 8.55
C GLY A 32 -16.83 9.62 8.28
N GLY A 33 -17.09 10.86 7.92
CA GLY A 33 -16.03 11.84 7.68
C GLY A 33 -16.60 13.02 6.90
N GLU A 34 -15.95 14.16 7.01
CA GLU A 34 -16.26 15.29 6.16
C GLU A 34 -15.69 15.03 4.76
N VAL A 35 -16.52 15.19 3.74
CA VAL A 35 -16.05 15.11 2.35
C VAL A 35 -15.19 16.34 2.07
N ILE A 36 -13.95 16.10 1.67
CA ILE A 36 -12.96 17.16 1.44
C ILE A 36 -12.84 17.53 -0.02
N GLY A 37 -12.57 18.81 -0.27
CA GLY A 37 -12.32 19.35 -1.60
C GLY A 37 -10.83 19.41 -1.96
N GLU A 38 -10.56 19.99 -3.13
CA GLU A 38 -9.21 20.08 -3.70
C GLU A 38 -8.25 20.87 -2.80
N ASP A 39 -8.68 22.00 -2.24
CA ASP A 39 -7.80 22.83 -1.38
C ASP A 39 -7.33 22.07 -0.15
N GLU A 40 -8.21 21.28 0.47
CA GLU A 40 -7.86 20.50 1.66
C GLU A 40 -6.95 19.32 1.30
N ILE A 41 -7.18 18.65 0.17
CA ILE A 41 -6.26 17.64 -0.36
C ILE A 41 -4.88 18.22 -0.62
N MET A 42 -4.80 19.39 -1.24
CA MET A 42 -3.54 20.08 -1.48
C MET A 42 -2.81 20.42 -0.19
N ALA A 43 -3.52 20.90 0.82
CA ALA A 43 -2.97 21.18 2.16
C ALA A 43 -2.47 19.90 2.85
N ILE A 44 -3.17 18.76 2.68
CA ILE A 44 -2.73 17.46 3.19
C ILE A 44 -1.44 17.01 2.47
N MET A 45 -1.36 17.15 1.15
CA MET A 45 -0.15 16.84 0.39
C MET A 45 1.05 17.68 0.85
N ASP A 46 0.86 18.95 1.13
CA ASP A 46 1.92 19.81 1.66
C ASP A 46 2.40 19.36 3.05
N LYS A 47 1.49 18.84 3.89
CA LYS A 47 1.87 18.23 5.17
C LYS A 47 2.70 16.96 5.00
N PHE A 48 2.41 16.12 3.99
CA PHE A 48 3.25 14.95 3.67
C PHE A 48 4.66 15.39 3.26
N VAL A 49 4.78 16.41 2.41
CA VAL A 49 6.08 16.97 2.02
C VAL A 49 6.84 17.51 3.24
N THR A 50 6.14 18.23 4.13
CA THR A 50 6.74 18.74 5.37
C THR A 50 7.22 17.60 6.26
N ALA A 51 6.40 16.55 6.45
CA ALA A 51 6.77 15.38 7.25
C ALA A 51 7.98 14.63 6.64
N ALA A 52 8.02 14.50 5.31
CA ALA A 52 9.17 13.89 4.62
C ALA A 52 10.46 14.70 4.84
N LYS A 53 10.37 16.04 4.80
CA LYS A 53 11.53 16.91 5.11
C LYS A 53 11.99 16.77 6.56
N ILE A 54 11.06 16.71 7.51
CA ILE A 54 11.39 16.48 8.93
C ILE A 54 12.11 15.13 9.08
N ALA A 55 11.63 14.08 8.42
CA ALA A 55 12.28 12.77 8.43
C ALA A 55 13.73 12.87 7.88
N TYR A 56 13.91 13.49 6.73
CA TYR A 56 15.23 13.72 6.11
C TYR A 56 16.17 14.52 7.03
N ASP A 57 15.71 15.66 7.54
CA ASP A 57 16.51 16.53 8.42
C ASP A 57 16.86 15.84 9.76
N SER A 58 16.08 14.83 10.15
CA SER A 58 16.32 14.01 11.35
C SER A 58 17.25 12.81 11.09
N GLY A 59 17.74 12.64 9.87
CA GLY A 59 18.67 11.57 9.51
C GLY A 59 18.02 10.23 9.18
N ALA A 60 16.73 10.21 8.81
CA ALA A 60 16.10 9.03 8.26
C ALA A 60 16.62 8.72 6.86
N ASP A 61 16.69 7.44 6.51
CA ASP A 61 17.14 6.98 5.19
C ASP A 61 16.05 7.11 4.11
N GLY A 62 14.78 7.28 4.51
CA GLY A 62 13.70 7.43 3.55
C GLY A 62 12.31 7.56 4.14
N VAL A 63 11.32 7.61 3.24
CA VAL A 63 9.89 7.60 3.58
C VAL A 63 9.12 6.61 2.72
N ASP A 64 8.09 6.00 3.33
CA ASP A 64 7.07 5.19 2.69
C ASP A 64 5.76 5.98 2.64
N LEU A 65 5.30 6.33 1.45
CA LEU A 65 4.04 7.04 1.21
C LEU A 65 2.92 5.99 1.15
N LYS A 66 2.10 5.93 2.20
CA LYS A 66 1.10 4.85 2.33
C LYS A 66 -0.16 5.13 1.51
N PHE A 67 -0.43 4.25 0.54
CA PHE A 67 -1.61 4.28 -0.34
C PHE A 67 -2.43 2.98 -0.24
N CYS A 68 -2.61 2.44 0.97
CA CYS A 68 -3.31 1.17 1.21
C CYS A 68 -4.17 1.20 2.47
N HIS A 69 -4.85 0.09 2.76
CA HIS A 69 -5.58 -0.21 4.00
C HIS A 69 -6.80 0.68 4.28
N GLY A 70 -7.40 1.29 3.25
CA GLY A 70 -8.58 2.14 3.42
C GLY A 70 -8.28 3.54 3.97
N TYR A 71 -7.02 3.92 4.11
CA TYR A 71 -6.62 5.27 4.49
C TYR A 71 -6.81 6.25 3.34
N LEU A 72 -6.65 7.56 3.56
CA LEU A 72 -7.00 8.59 2.60
C LEU A 72 -6.39 8.36 1.21
N GLY A 73 -5.11 8.01 1.13
CA GLY A 73 -4.45 7.72 -0.15
C GLY A 73 -5.08 6.53 -0.88
N SER A 74 -5.48 5.49 -0.14
CA SER A 74 -6.23 4.36 -0.69
C SER A 74 -7.59 4.78 -1.23
N GLN A 75 -8.33 5.63 -0.47
CA GLN A 75 -9.65 6.09 -0.87
C GLN A 75 -9.64 6.85 -2.20
N ILE A 76 -8.60 7.65 -2.43
CA ILE A 76 -8.45 8.43 -3.67
C ILE A 76 -8.24 7.51 -4.88
N LEU A 77 -7.49 6.43 -4.70
CA LEU A 77 -7.12 5.51 -5.78
C LEU A 77 -8.22 4.49 -6.15
N ARG A 78 -9.26 4.34 -5.32
CA ARG A 78 -10.36 3.38 -5.54
C ARG A 78 -11.18 3.71 -6.78
N PRO A 79 -11.62 2.71 -7.58
CA PRO A 79 -12.69 2.90 -8.56
C PRO A 79 -13.98 3.50 -7.98
N TYR A 80 -14.25 3.30 -6.70
CA TYR A 80 -15.33 3.93 -5.94
C TYR A 80 -15.27 5.46 -5.91
N ASN A 81 -14.07 6.07 -6.09
CA ASN A 81 -13.88 7.51 -6.24
C ASN A 81 -14.21 7.95 -7.69
N ASP A 82 -15.50 7.94 -8.02
CA ASP A 82 -16.05 8.22 -9.34
C ASP A 82 -16.45 9.68 -9.57
N GLY A 83 -16.24 10.56 -8.60
CA GLY A 83 -16.60 11.99 -8.65
C GLY A 83 -15.78 12.78 -9.67
N ASP A 84 -16.38 13.85 -10.23
CA ASP A 84 -15.68 14.77 -11.15
C ASP A 84 -14.93 15.84 -10.35
N TRP A 85 -13.69 15.56 -10.01
CA TRP A 85 -12.74 16.47 -9.38
C TRP A 85 -11.31 16.11 -9.79
N LYS A 86 -10.31 16.88 -9.33
CA LYS A 86 -8.93 16.75 -9.78
C LYS A 86 -8.38 15.31 -9.72
N TYR A 87 -8.66 14.57 -8.65
CA TYR A 87 -8.17 13.20 -8.45
C TYR A 87 -9.32 12.19 -8.36
N GLY A 88 -10.43 12.41 -9.09
CA GLY A 88 -11.59 11.52 -9.11
C GLY A 88 -12.00 11.10 -10.51
N GLY A 89 -12.89 10.12 -10.62
CA GLY A 89 -13.39 9.60 -11.88
C GLY A 89 -12.42 8.64 -12.58
N PRO A 90 -11.97 8.92 -13.81
CA PRO A 90 -11.08 8.05 -14.58
C PRO A 90 -9.77 7.76 -13.87
N TRP A 91 -9.18 6.59 -14.15
CA TRP A 91 -7.95 6.15 -13.53
C TRP A 91 -6.80 7.16 -13.68
N GLU A 92 -6.67 7.76 -14.84
CA GLU A 92 -5.66 8.77 -15.14
C GLU A 92 -5.70 9.97 -14.18
N LYS A 93 -6.90 10.35 -13.70
CA LYS A 93 -7.06 11.38 -12.68
C LYS A 93 -6.74 10.84 -11.28
N ARG A 94 -7.26 9.65 -10.93
CA ARG A 94 -7.08 9.07 -9.58
C ARG A 94 -5.61 8.78 -9.27
N ARG A 95 -4.89 8.15 -10.20
CA ARG A 95 -3.44 7.85 -10.04
C ARG A 95 -2.58 9.11 -9.93
N GLN A 96 -3.02 10.23 -10.52
CA GLN A 96 -2.23 11.47 -10.51
C GLN A 96 -1.98 11.99 -9.09
N PHE A 97 -2.85 11.68 -8.12
CA PHE A 97 -2.61 11.98 -6.72
C PHE A 97 -1.30 11.37 -6.20
N ALA A 98 -1.10 10.08 -6.44
CA ALA A 98 0.11 9.38 -5.99
C ALA A 98 1.36 9.88 -6.74
N PHE A 99 1.21 10.17 -8.03
CA PHE A 99 2.28 10.71 -8.86
C PHE A 99 2.72 12.10 -8.40
N ASP A 100 1.76 13.01 -8.22
CA ASP A 100 2.02 14.35 -7.68
C ASP A 100 2.68 14.27 -6.30
N MET A 101 2.28 13.31 -5.45
CA MET A 101 2.84 13.14 -4.12
C MET A 101 4.32 12.74 -4.18
N VAL A 102 4.67 11.73 -4.98
CA VAL A 102 6.07 11.28 -5.14
C VAL A 102 6.92 12.40 -5.72
N GLU A 103 6.44 13.08 -6.77
CA GLU A 103 7.16 14.19 -7.40
C GLU A 103 7.40 15.37 -6.45
N ARG A 104 6.40 15.73 -5.63
CA ARG A 104 6.53 16.80 -4.64
C ARG A 104 7.56 16.47 -3.58
N VAL A 105 7.55 15.23 -3.06
CA VAL A 105 8.54 14.80 -2.07
C VAL A 105 9.93 14.78 -2.70
N ARG A 106 10.10 14.20 -3.89
CA ARG A 106 11.39 14.17 -4.60
C ARG A 106 11.90 15.57 -4.94
N LYS A 107 11.03 16.49 -5.33
CA LYS A 107 11.39 17.90 -5.57
C LYS A 107 11.84 18.61 -4.30
N ALA A 108 11.20 18.33 -3.17
CA ALA A 108 11.54 18.93 -1.89
C ALA A 108 12.82 18.35 -1.28
N ILE A 109 13.14 17.09 -1.60
CA ILE A 109 14.34 16.35 -1.15
C ILE A 109 15.02 15.78 -2.40
N PRO A 110 15.88 16.55 -3.07
CA PRO A 110 16.53 16.13 -4.32
C PRO A 110 17.67 15.14 -4.09
N ASP A 111 18.05 14.88 -2.84
CA ASP A 111 19.04 13.89 -2.47
C ASP A 111 18.61 12.49 -2.97
N LYS A 112 19.45 11.88 -3.83
CA LYS A 112 19.15 10.58 -4.45
C LYS A 112 19.34 9.40 -3.50
N ASP A 113 20.10 9.60 -2.44
CA ASP A 113 20.35 8.58 -1.41
C ASP A 113 19.15 8.49 -0.45
N PHE A 114 18.30 9.53 -0.40
CA PHE A 114 17.05 9.48 0.35
C PHE A 114 16.00 8.65 -0.40
N LEU A 115 15.61 7.52 0.20
CA LEU A 115 14.70 6.56 -0.39
C LEU A 115 13.24 7.05 -0.31
N ILE A 116 12.53 6.95 -1.41
CA ILE A 116 11.08 7.17 -1.45
C ILE A 116 10.44 5.87 -1.91
N GLY A 117 9.49 5.36 -1.17
CA GLY A 117 8.71 4.21 -1.56
C GLY A 117 7.24 4.37 -1.24
N SER A 118 6.48 3.34 -1.52
CA SER A 118 5.06 3.32 -1.24
C SER A 118 4.55 1.92 -0.90
N LYS A 119 3.73 1.85 0.15
CA LYS A 119 2.92 0.67 0.42
C LYS A 119 1.58 0.81 -0.29
N ILE A 120 1.30 -0.08 -1.24
CA ILE A 120 0.11 -0.06 -2.08
C ILE A 120 -0.77 -1.30 -1.86
N SER A 121 -2.09 -1.16 -2.02
CA SER A 121 -3.01 -2.29 -2.08
C SER A 121 -3.10 -2.81 -3.51
N MET A 122 -2.86 -4.11 -3.67
CA MET A 122 -3.08 -4.80 -4.95
C MET A 122 -4.56 -5.13 -5.16
N TRP A 123 -5.29 -5.40 -4.08
CA TRP A 123 -6.72 -5.63 -4.09
C TRP A 123 -7.30 -5.43 -2.68
N GLU A 124 -8.37 -4.66 -2.56
CA GLU A 124 -9.01 -4.43 -1.26
C GLU A 124 -10.13 -5.42 -0.93
N GLY A 125 -10.60 -6.23 -1.89
CA GLY A 125 -11.53 -7.34 -1.62
C GLY A 125 -13.00 -6.95 -1.45
N PHE A 126 -13.41 -5.76 -1.87
CA PHE A 126 -14.80 -5.30 -1.84
C PHE A 126 -15.14 -4.48 -3.11
N PRO A 127 -16.43 -4.33 -3.45
CA PRO A 127 -16.84 -3.60 -4.65
C PRO A 127 -16.31 -2.15 -4.66
N GLY A 128 -15.64 -1.79 -5.73
CA GLY A 128 -15.05 -0.45 -5.90
C GLY A 128 -13.78 -0.19 -5.10
N GLY A 129 -13.24 -1.18 -4.36
CA GLY A 129 -11.93 -1.09 -3.72
C GLY A 129 -10.78 -1.05 -4.74
N GLN A 130 -9.57 -0.66 -4.31
CA GLN A 130 -8.40 -0.75 -5.17
C GLN A 130 -8.25 -2.17 -5.74
N GLY A 131 -7.80 -2.27 -6.98
CA GLY A 131 -7.60 -3.55 -7.67
C GLY A 131 -8.89 -4.28 -8.01
N SER A 132 -10.03 -3.59 -8.01
CA SER A 132 -11.32 -4.10 -8.51
C SER A 132 -11.55 -3.61 -9.94
N ALA A 133 -12.19 -4.43 -10.77
CA ALA A 133 -12.46 -4.15 -12.19
C ALA A 133 -13.45 -2.99 -12.43
N GLY A 134 -13.96 -2.38 -11.38
CA GLY A 134 -14.88 -1.23 -11.47
C GLY A 134 -15.51 -0.86 -10.13
N PRO A 135 -16.32 0.20 -10.11
CA PRO A 135 -16.86 0.77 -8.86
C PRO A 135 -17.88 -0.14 -8.14
N ASP A 136 -18.53 -1.05 -8.87
CA ASP A 136 -19.63 -1.89 -8.37
C ASP A 136 -19.27 -3.37 -8.28
N THR A 137 -17.99 -3.73 -8.44
CA THR A 137 -17.52 -5.11 -8.43
C THR A 137 -16.28 -5.29 -7.57
N ALA A 138 -16.12 -6.48 -7.00
CA ALA A 138 -14.92 -6.92 -6.29
C ALA A 138 -14.05 -7.87 -7.14
N ILE A 139 -14.34 -8.05 -8.42
CA ILE A 139 -13.52 -8.88 -9.32
C ILE A 139 -12.12 -8.28 -9.38
N ILE A 140 -11.11 -9.12 -9.19
CA ILE A 140 -9.69 -8.71 -9.22
C ILE A 140 -9.31 -8.21 -10.61
N ASP A 141 -8.76 -7.00 -10.67
CA ASP A 141 -8.10 -6.44 -11.84
C ASP A 141 -6.84 -5.70 -11.39
N LEU A 142 -5.69 -6.22 -11.74
CA LEU A 142 -4.40 -5.67 -11.33
C LEU A 142 -3.88 -4.56 -12.25
N THR A 143 -4.62 -4.21 -13.31
CA THR A 143 -4.19 -3.19 -14.28
C THR A 143 -3.87 -1.85 -13.60
N GLU A 144 -4.78 -1.33 -12.79
CA GLU A 144 -4.57 -0.06 -12.07
C GLU A 144 -3.47 -0.13 -11.01
N PRO A 145 -3.40 -1.16 -10.12
CA PRO A 145 -2.32 -1.28 -9.13
C PRO A 145 -0.93 -1.45 -9.76
N LEU A 146 -0.80 -2.18 -10.85
CA LEU A 146 0.47 -2.36 -11.54
C LEU A 146 0.91 -1.07 -12.25
N ASP A 147 -0.01 -0.38 -12.93
CA ASP A 147 0.25 0.92 -13.53
C ASP A 147 0.63 1.98 -12.46
N LEU A 148 -0.01 1.95 -11.29
CA LEU A 148 0.37 2.78 -10.15
C LEU A 148 1.83 2.52 -9.74
N ALA A 149 2.20 1.25 -9.53
CA ALA A 149 3.53 0.86 -9.10
C ALA A 149 4.60 1.32 -10.10
N LYS A 150 4.37 1.08 -11.38
CA LYS A 150 5.25 1.53 -12.47
C LYS A 150 5.35 3.06 -12.54
N GLY A 151 4.22 3.75 -12.44
CA GLY A 151 4.20 5.21 -12.52
C GLY A 151 4.92 5.89 -11.35
N ILE A 152 4.86 5.35 -10.12
CA ILE A 152 5.65 5.88 -9.00
C ILE A 152 7.15 5.55 -9.14
N GLU A 153 7.50 4.36 -9.65
CA GLU A 153 8.88 3.99 -10.00
C GLU A 153 9.50 4.99 -10.97
N GLU A 154 8.81 5.30 -12.06
CA GLU A 154 9.24 6.27 -13.08
C GLU A 154 9.49 7.68 -12.50
N ARG A 155 8.84 7.99 -11.37
CA ARG A 155 8.99 9.24 -10.61
C ARG A 155 10.01 9.18 -9.49
N GLY A 156 10.78 8.10 -9.43
CA GLY A 156 11.90 7.94 -8.53
C GLY A 156 11.58 7.25 -7.20
N ALA A 157 10.48 6.49 -7.14
CA ALA A 157 10.30 5.54 -6.04
C ALA A 157 11.34 4.41 -6.16
N SER A 158 11.98 4.09 -5.03
CA SER A 158 13.06 3.10 -4.95
C SER A 158 12.56 1.73 -4.49
N PHE A 159 11.40 1.69 -3.85
CA PHE A 159 10.79 0.46 -3.37
C PHE A 159 9.26 0.52 -3.37
N VAL A 160 8.64 -0.66 -3.49
CA VAL A 160 7.19 -0.84 -3.36
C VAL A 160 6.92 -1.96 -2.36
N ILE A 161 6.07 -1.68 -1.36
CA ILE A 161 5.61 -2.67 -0.39
C ILE A 161 4.24 -3.17 -0.84
N GLN A 162 4.16 -4.45 -1.18
CA GLN A 162 2.90 -5.08 -1.53
C GLN A 162 1.99 -5.19 -0.31
N SER A 163 0.71 -4.89 -0.49
CA SER A 163 -0.34 -5.14 0.49
C SER A 163 -1.64 -5.54 -0.20
N ALA A 164 -2.60 -6.02 0.59
CA ALA A 164 -3.97 -6.28 0.15
C ALA A 164 -4.94 -6.11 1.31
N GLY A 165 -6.22 -5.96 0.98
CA GLY A 165 -7.29 -5.79 1.95
C GLY A 165 -7.36 -4.39 2.57
N SER A 166 -8.45 -4.19 3.28
CA SER A 166 -8.69 -3.05 4.16
C SER A 166 -9.04 -3.58 5.54
N PRO A 167 -8.25 -3.33 6.59
CA PRO A 167 -8.48 -3.93 7.92
C PRO A 167 -9.89 -3.70 8.47
N SER A 168 -10.52 -2.58 8.12
CA SER A 168 -11.86 -2.23 8.58
C SER A 168 -12.99 -2.92 7.81
N ILE A 169 -12.71 -3.53 6.64
CA ILE A 169 -13.74 -4.11 5.75
C ILE A 169 -13.40 -5.58 5.45
N THR A 170 -12.17 -5.86 5.08
CA THR A 170 -11.68 -7.17 4.64
C THR A 170 -10.48 -7.61 5.46
N LEU A 171 -10.66 -7.67 6.79
CA LEU A 171 -9.60 -7.98 7.75
C LEU A 171 -8.88 -9.29 7.40
N ALA A 172 -9.62 -10.33 7.03
CA ALA A 172 -9.06 -11.63 6.70
C ALA A 172 -8.14 -11.59 5.46
N LEU A 173 -8.33 -10.63 4.57
CA LEU A 173 -7.42 -10.42 3.43
C LEU A 173 -6.18 -9.62 3.84
N SER A 174 -6.34 -8.58 4.67
CA SER A 174 -5.20 -7.76 5.13
C SER A 174 -4.34 -8.45 6.19
N GLN A 175 -4.93 -9.37 6.93
CA GLN A 175 -4.28 -10.21 7.94
C GLN A 175 -4.71 -11.67 7.73
N PRO A 176 -4.22 -12.31 6.66
CA PRO A 176 -4.64 -13.67 6.34
C PRO A 176 -4.22 -14.65 7.44
N ASP A 177 -5.10 -15.61 7.73
CA ASP A 177 -4.79 -16.72 8.63
C ASP A 177 -4.28 -17.91 7.82
N LYS A 178 -3.35 -18.65 8.39
CA LYS A 178 -2.83 -19.89 7.80
C LYS A 178 -3.89 -20.99 7.64
N ALA A 179 -5.03 -20.87 8.33
CA ALA A 179 -6.19 -21.72 8.09
C ALA A 179 -6.91 -21.40 6.76
N VAL A 180 -6.58 -20.26 6.13
CA VAL A 180 -7.10 -19.84 4.83
C VAL A 180 -5.92 -19.62 3.86
N PRO A 181 -5.25 -20.69 3.45
CA PRO A 181 -4.01 -20.62 2.66
C PRO A 181 -4.17 -19.88 1.33
N ASP A 182 -5.36 -19.91 0.74
CA ASP A 182 -5.65 -19.22 -0.52
C ASP A 182 -5.42 -17.71 -0.41
N GLN A 183 -5.74 -17.11 0.73
CA GLN A 183 -5.50 -15.67 0.95
C GLN A 183 -4.01 -15.36 1.09
N VAL A 184 -3.25 -16.21 1.76
CA VAL A 184 -1.79 -16.09 1.84
C VAL A 184 -1.17 -16.23 0.45
N TYR A 185 -1.59 -17.25 -0.29
CA TYR A 185 -1.11 -17.51 -1.64
C TYR A 185 -1.44 -16.36 -2.60
N LEU A 186 -2.61 -15.74 -2.44
CA LEU A 186 -3.01 -14.56 -3.20
C LEU A 186 -2.02 -13.39 -3.01
N HIS A 187 -1.54 -13.15 -1.77
CA HIS A 187 -0.48 -12.16 -1.53
C HIS A 187 0.79 -12.49 -2.32
N HIS A 188 1.22 -13.76 -2.32
CA HIS A 188 2.40 -14.17 -3.10
C HIS A 188 2.20 -13.98 -4.62
N THR A 189 0.99 -14.22 -5.12
CA THR A 189 0.63 -13.93 -6.52
C THR A 189 0.74 -12.43 -6.83
N PHE A 190 0.26 -11.57 -5.96
CA PHE A 190 0.37 -10.13 -6.12
C PHE A 190 1.82 -9.63 -6.07
N GLN A 191 2.63 -10.22 -5.19
CA GLN A 191 4.06 -9.93 -5.11
C GLN A 191 4.78 -10.25 -6.41
N LYS A 192 4.49 -11.45 -6.96
CA LYS A 192 5.08 -11.86 -8.24
C LYS A 192 4.66 -10.94 -9.38
N ALA A 193 3.39 -10.56 -9.45
CA ALA A 193 2.91 -9.61 -10.45
C ALA A 193 3.63 -8.26 -10.38
N LEU A 194 3.84 -7.73 -9.17
CA LEU A 194 4.61 -6.51 -8.96
C LEU A 194 6.08 -6.67 -9.41
N ARG A 195 6.72 -7.79 -9.01
CA ARG A 195 8.12 -8.02 -9.38
C ARG A 195 8.32 -8.13 -10.88
N ASP A 196 7.37 -8.74 -11.58
CA ASP A 196 7.43 -8.88 -13.04
C ASP A 196 7.20 -7.56 -13.79
N GLU A 197 6.47 -6.62 -13.20
CA GLU A 197 6.17 -5.31 -13.80
C GLU A 197 7.28 -4.28 -13.57
N LEU A 198 7.95 -4.34 -12.41
CA LEU A 198 8.92 -3.33 -12.01
C LEU A 198 10.34 -3.68 -12.45
N LYS A 199 11.18 -2.64 -12.58
CA LYS A 199 12.60 -2.80 -12.92
C LYS A 199 13.34 -3.58 -11.84
N PRO A 200 14.45 -4.27 -12.19
CA PRO A 200 15.26 -5.00 -11.21
C PRO A 200 15.83 -4.13 -10.07
N GLU A 201 16.03 -2.84 -10.32
CA GLU A 201 16.57 -1.89 -9.35
C GLU A 201 15.54 -1.43 -8.31
N THR A 202 14.25 -1.57 -8.61
CA THR A 202 13.17 -1.23 -7.69
C THR A 202 12.89 -2.40 -6.76
N VAL A 203 13.06 -2.19 -5.46
CA VAL A 203 12.89 -3.24 -4.45
C VAL A 203 11.41 -3.54 -4.23
N VAL A 204 11.02 -4.80 -4.40
CA VAL A 204 9.67 -5.29 -4.06
C VAL A 204 9.71 -5.97 -2.70
N ILE A 205 8.92 -5.43 -1.74
CA ILE A 205 8.82 -5.96 -0.39
C ILE A 205 7.47 -6.65 -0.22
N GLY A 206 7.50 -7.95 0.04
CA GLY A 206 6.30 -8.77 0.20
C GLY A 206 5.76 -8.76 1.62
N SER A 207 4.44 -8.72 1.77
CA SER A 207 3.74 -8.83 3.06
C SER A 207 3.13 -10.23 3.27
N ALA A 208 2.41 -10.43 4.39
CA ALA A 208 1.75 -11.67 4.80
C ALA A 208 2.68 -12.81 5.23
N TYR A 209 3.94 -12.56 5.50
CA TYR A 209 4.87 -13.61 5.99
C TYR A 209 4.75 -13.85 7.50
N SER A 210 4.25 -12.90 8.28
CA SER A 210 4.04 -13.05 9.73
C SER A 210 3.06 -14.18 10.09
N VAL A 211 2.16 -14.53 9.17
CA VAL A 211 1.21 -15.64 9.34
C VAL A 211 1.92 -16.99 9.58
N PHE A 212 3.17 -17.14 9.13
CA PHE A 212 3.98 -18.34 9.29
C PHE A 212 4.76 -18.43 10.61
N ASN A 213 4.73 -17.39 11.45
CA ASN A 213 5.52 -17.34 12.69
C ASN A 213 4.99 -18.21 13.83
N ASP A 214 3.76 -18.71 13.70
CA ASP A 214 3.13 -19.47 14.76
C ASP A 214 3.60 -20.94 14.77
N GLY A 215 4.66 -21.19 15.54
CA GLY A 215 5.19 -22.55 15.77
C GLY A 215 4.30 -23.43 16.64
N ASN A 216 3.21 -22.95 17.24
CA ASN A 216 2.44 -23.63 18.26
C ASN A 216 1.15 -24.31 17.78
N ASN A 217 0.79 -24.25 16.53
CA ASN A 217 -0.45 -24.85 16.05
C ASN A 217 -0.34 -26.37 15.92
N LYS A 218 -0.89 -27.08 16.91
CA LYS A 218 -0.89 -28.55 17.00
C LYS A 218 -1.59 -29.25 15.81
N LEU A 219 -2.48 -28.55 15.11
CA LEU A 219 -3.19 -29.10 13.93
C LEU A 219 -2.33 -29.17 12.68
N GLN A 220 -1.21 -28.45 12.63
CA GLN A 220 -0.31 -28.38 11.47
C GLN A 220 0.99 -29.18 11.68
N ALA A 221 0.95 -30.28 12.39
CA ALA A 221 2.10 -31.15 12.63
C ALA A 221 2.73 -31.81 11.37
N ARG A 222 2.08 -31.67 10.21
CA ARG A 222 2.63 -32.10 8.92
C ARG A 222 3.39 -30.96 8.31
N ASN A 223 4.69 -31.12 8.08
CA ASN A 223 5.62 -30.18 7.44
C ASN A 223 5.92 -28.90 8.24
N LYS A 224 6.32 -29.04 9.49
CA LYS A 224 6.71 -27.90 10.34
C LYS A 224 7.80 -27.01 9.72
N GLU A 225 8.75 -27.60 8.98
CA GLU A 225 9.85 -26.87 8.37
C GLU A 225 9.38 -26.00 7.17
N GLU A 226 8.45 -26.52 6.38
CA GLU A 226 7.90 -25.84 5.20
C GLU A 226 6.84 -24.79 5.54
N ASN A 227 6.39 -24.71 6.81
CA ASN A 227 5.35 -23.79 7.24
C ASN A 227 5.92 -22.68 8.15
N THR A 228 7.05 -22.13 7.76
CA THR A 228 7.73 -21.08 8.50
C THR A 228 7.99 -19.87 7.63
N THR A 229 8.12 -18.71 8.29
CA THR A 229 8.55 -17.46 7.65
C THR A 229 9.89 -17.64 6.92
N PHE A 230 10.83 -18.40 7.50
CA PHE A 230 12.13 -18.65 6.87
C PHE A 230 12.01 -19.46 5.59
N PHE A 231 11.18 -20.52 5.58
CA PHE A 231 10.98 -21.32 4.38
C PHE A 231 10.38 -20.48 3.25
N TRP A 232 9.23 -19.87 3.49
CA TRP A 232 8.53 -19.09 2.46
C TRP A 232 9.27 -17.82 2.06
N GLY A 233 9.90 -17.13 3.02
CA GLY A 233 10.72 -15.96 2.73
C GLY A 233 11.90 -16.31 1.83
N ASN A 234 12.69 -17.33 2.20
CA ASN A 234 13.82 -17.79 1.38
C ASN A 234 13.37 -18.31 0.02
N LYS A 235 12.27 -19.07 -0.02
CA LYS A 235 11.74 -19.59 -1.28
C LYS A 235 11.36 -18.44 -2.22
N ASN A 236 10.56 -17.51 -1.77
CA ASN A 236 10.04 -16.43 -2.61
C ASN A 236 11.15 -15.46 -3.06
N ILE A 237 12.16 -15.22 -2.23
CA ILE A 237 13.35 -14.44 -2.64
C ILE A 237 14.14 -15.21 -3.71
N LYS A 238 14.42 -16.49 -3.50
CA LYS A 238 15.17 -17.33 -4.47
C LYS A 238 14.43 -17.49 -5.80
N ASP A 239 13.11 -17.61 -5.75
CA ASP A 239 12.25 -17.78 -6.93
C ASP A 239 11.97 -16.43 -7.65
N GLY A 240 12.52 -15.32 -7.17
CA GLY A 240 12.31 -13.99 -7.75
C GLY A 240 10.87 -13.51 -7.66
N VAL A 241 10.19 -13.85 -6.57
CA VAL A 241 8.83 -13.36 -6.27
C VAL A 241 8.88 -12.01 -5.58
N VAL A 242 9.86 -11.83 -4.70
CA VAL A 242 10.15 -10.57 -3.97
C VAL A 242 11.64 -10.43 -3.74
N ASP A 243 12.09 -9.20 -3.42
CA ASP A 243 13.47 -8.92 -3.03
C ASP A 243 13.63 -8.97 -1.50
N MET A 244 12.59 -8.60 -0.77
CA MET A 244 12.54 -8.61 0.69
C MET A 244 11.17 -9.06 1.19
N ILE A 245 11.11 -9.50 2.46
CA ILE A 245 9.86 -9.81 3.15
C ILE A 245 9.62 -8.84 4.29
N ALA A 246 8.36 -8.47 4.49
CA ALA A 246 7.91 -7.67 5.62
C ALA A 246 7.26 -8.55 6.69
N LEU A 247 7.60 -8.26 7.95
CA LEU A 247 6.97 -8.83 9.14
C LEU A 247 6.19 -7.71 9.84
N GLY A 248 4.97 -8.02 10.28
CA GLY A 248 4.10 -7.07 10.96
C GLY A 248 3.24 -7.74 12.02
#